data_35ec9c4bd80cfb42cda9c3fc2446305d
#
_entry.id   35ec9c4bd80cfb42cda9c3fc2446305d
#
_cell.length_a   1.000
_cell.length_b   1.000
_cell.length_c   1.000
_cell.angle_alpha   90.00
_cell.angle_beta   90.00
_cell.angle_gamma   90.00
#
_symmetry.space_group_name_H-M   'P 1'
#
loop_
_entity.id
_entity.type
_entity.pdbx_description
1 polymer ?
#
loop_
_entity_poly.entity_id
_entity_poly.type
_entity_poly.pdbx_seq_one_letter_code
_entity_poly.pdbx_strand_id
1 'polypeptide(L)'
;MKELLLLLKKFFGYTSFRPLQADIIQRILQKEDSLVLMPTGGGKSICFQLPAIYLPGTALVVSPLIALMKDQVEGLIANGIPAAALNSMMPEEEQQQVKQLCVQGKIKLLYISPERIKMEADWFLPRLDISLIAIDEAHCVSHWGHDFRPEYTQLAILKERFPKVPVVALTATADKITRKDILEQLRLRTPQTFISSFDRPNISLTVRRGLNKKEKIAAIVHFIRGHREQSGIIYCMRRNDTTELADELAMYNIKAIAYHAGLLPAQREQAQNDFINDRVDVVCATVAFGMGIDKSNVRWVVHYSMPGSIENYYQEIGRAGRDGMKSDALLFYSLSDLIVLRRFAEESGQSEVNLEKLNRMRRYCESDMCRRRVLLSYFGEEADHDCGNCDVCKNPPQRFDGSVLIQKALSAVIRTGEHVGMQMLIDILRASGRAELLERGYDKLKTYGAGRDLSYKEWKEYIYQMIQLGYMEIDYAAERVLRMTPLGRRVLDGEQKAQLVIYREPDELTRPVRRGERKSSFKAQPIRPIRSASTDETLLDSLRQLRKQIAEREHTPAYIIFSDDSLEDMVEKKPVTLDQFSDIRGVGQIKLDRYGKVFVALIRFVLKLPK
;
A
#
# COMPACT_ATOMS: atom_id res chain seq x y z
N MET A 1 10.07 3.95 -28.03
CA MET A 1 9.24 4.79 -27.11
C MET A 1 7.96 5.31 -27.76
N LYS A 2 7.98 5.90 -29.00
CA LYS A 2 6.74 6.39 -29.66
C LYS A 2 5.70 5.26 -29.86
N GLU A 3 6.13 4.12 -30.35
CA GLU A 3 5.24 2.95 -30.56
C GLU A 3 4.64 2.44 -29.24
N LEU A 4 5.42 2.43 -28.15
CA LEU A 4 4.93 2.05 -26.83
C LEU A 4 3.87 3.03 -26.29
N LEU A 5 4.02 4.33 -26.53
CA LEU A 5 2.99 5.32 -26.18
C LEU A 5 1.71 5.13 -27.01
N LEU A 6 1.84 4.75 -28.29
CA LEU A 6 0.67 4.42 -29.13
C LEU A 6 -0.05 3.17 -28.58
N LEU A 7 0.68 2.12 -28.20
CA LEU A 7 0.12 0.93 -27.59
C LEU A 7 -0.50 1.24 -26.21
N LEU A 8 0.16 2.08 -25.40
CA LEU A 8 -0.35 2.53 -24.12
C LEU A 8 -1.70 3.27 -24.29
N LYS A 9 -1.79 4.19 -25.24
CA LYS A 9 -3.05 4.86 -25.56
C LYS A 9 -4.10 3.87 -26.09
N LYS A 10 -3.72 3.02 -27.03
CA LYS A 10 -4.63 2.08 -27.68
C LYS A 10 -5.30 1.11 -26.70
N PHE A 11 -4.51 0.48 -25.81
CA PHE A 11 -5.02 -0.58 -24.93
C PHE A 11 -5.45 -0.06 -23.57
N PHE A 12 -4.76 0.94 -23.01
CA PHE A 12 -5.00 1.40 -21.64
C PHE A 12 -5.57 2.81 -21.54
N GLY A 13 -5.59 3.58 -22.65
CA GLY A 13 -6.15 4.94 -22.69
C GLY A 13 -5.27 6.01 -22.03
N TYR A 14 -3.98 5.73 -21.77
CA TYR A 14 -3.05 6.69 -21.20
C TYR A 14 -2.13 7.27 -22.28
N THR A 15 -1.88 8.57 -22.20
CA THR A 15 -1.06 9.32 -23.18
C THR A 15 0.40 9.51 -22.74
N SER A 16 0.71 9.23 -21.48
CA SER A 16 2.05 9.37 -20.91
C SER A 16 2.36 8.29 -19.89
N PHE A 17 3.63 8.00 -19.69
CA PHE A 17 4.10 7.13 -18.62
C PHE A 17 4.11 7.86 -17.28
N ARG A 18 3.84 7.13 -16.21
CA ARG A 18 4.14 7.58 -14.85
C ARG A 18 5.66 7.54 -14.60
N PRO A 19 6.17 8.25 -13.57
CA PRO A 19 7.59 8.18 -13.20
C PRO A 19 8.11 6.75 -13.14
N LEU A 20 9.33 6.52 -13.62
CA LEU A 20 10.05 5.24 -13.71
C LEU A 20 9.47 4.19 -14.67
N GLN A 21 8.20 4.27 -15.11
CA GLN A 21 7.63 3.26 -16.00
C GLN A 21 8.40 3.15 -17.32
N ALA A 22 8.79 4.27 -17.91
CA ALA A 22 9.55 4.29 -19.16
C ALA A 22 10.91 3.60 -19.01
N ASP A 23 11.62 3.87 -17.92
CA ASP A 23 12.95 3.33 -17.65
C ASP A 23 12.89 1.82 -17.40
N ILE A 24 11.90 1.37 -16.62
CA ILE A 24 11.66 -0.05 -16.35
C ILE A 24 11.33 -0.80 -17.64
N ILE A 25 10.43 -0.26 -18.45
CA ILE A 25 10.05 -0.86 -19.75
C ILE A 25 11.26 -0.93 -20.68
N GLN A 26 12.06 0.13 -20.76
CA GLN A 26 13.27 0.15 -21.58
C GLN A 26 14.26 -0.93 -21.15
N ARG A 27 14.45 -1.12 -19.84
CA ARG A 27 15.32 -2.16 -19.28
C ARG A 27 14.87 -3.58 -19.70
N ILE A 28 13.56 -3.84 -19.61
CA ILE A 28 12.98 -5.12 -20.06
C ILE A 28 13.22 -5.34 -21.56
N LEU A 29 13.07 -4.31 -22.40
CA LEU A 29 13.32 -4.41 -23.84
C LEU A 29 14.80 -4.64 -24.17
N GLN A 30 15.71 -4.22 -23.29
CA GLN A 30 17.15 -4.53 -23.36
C GLN A 30 17.49 -5.95 -22.91
N LYS A 31 16.48 -6.73 -22.48
CA LYS A 31 16.61 -8.09 -21.93
C LYS A 31 17.41 -8.16 -20.64
N GLU A 32 17.28 -7.17 -19.79
CA GLU A 32 18.00 -7.05 -18.54
C GLU A 32 17.06 -7.19 -17.34
N ASP A 33 17.56 -7.80 -16.27
CA ASP A 33 16.78 -8.07 -15.08
C ASP A 33 16.54 -6.79 -14.25
N SER A 34 15.42 -6.75 -13.54
CA SER A 34 15.05 -5.59 -12.72
C SER A 34 14.33 -5.99 -11.45
N LEU A 35 14.57 -5.23 -10.37
CA LEU A 35 13.74 -5.22 -9.18
C LEU A 35 12.98 -3.89 -9.12
N VAL A 36 11.65 -3.97 -9.05
CA VAL A 36 10.76 -2.79 -9.09
C VAL A 36 9.98 -2.67 -7.79
N LEU A 37 10.21 -1.59 -7.07
CA LEU A 37 9.44 -1.21 -5.90
C LEU A 37 8.54 -0.04 -6.26
N MET A 38 7.24 -0.31 -6.31
CA MET A 38 6.23 0.71 -6.58
C MET A 38 5.01 0.48 -5.69
N PRO A 39 4.41 1.52 -5.10
CA PRO A 39 3.24 1.38 -4.25
C PRO A 39 2.07 0.74 -5.01
N THR A 40 1.11 0.19 -4.28
CA THR A 40 -0.16 -0.25 -4.85
C THR A 40 -0.85 0.95 -5.50
N GLY A 41 -1.37 0.77 -6.73
CA GLY A 41 -1.90 1.87 -7.54
C GLY A 41 -0.83 2.70 -8.27
N GLY A 42 0.46 2.45 -8.07
CA GLY A 42 1.57 3.10 -8.78
C GLY A 42 1.71 2.73 -10.26
N GLY A 43 0.97 1.72 -10.73
CA GLY A 43 0.99 1.28 -12.12
C GLY A 43 2.04 0.20 -12.42
N LYS A 44 2.38 -0.64 -11.43
CA LYS A 44 3.29 -1.80 -11.57
C LYS A 44 2.96 -2.69 -12.77
N SER A 45 1.68 -3.01 -12.97
CA SER A 45 1.23 -3.93 -14.01
C SER A 45 1.59 -3.44 -15.42
N ILE A 46 1.50 -2.14 -15.68
CA ILE A 46 1.87 -1.55 -16.98
C ILE A 46 3.35 -1.80 -17.31
N CYS A 47 4.23 -1.83 -16.30
CA CYS A 47 5.66 -2.04 -16.51
C CYS A 47 6.00 -3.36 -17.19
N PHE A 48 5.18 -4.41 -17.01
CA PHE A 48 5.37 -5.70 -17.68
C PHE A 48 4.31 -6.00 -18.73
N GLN A 49 3.07 -5.52 -18.58
CA GLN A 49 2.00 -5.75 -19.54
C GLN A 49 2.26 -5.07 -20.89
N LEU A 50 2.75 -3.84 -20.87
CA LEU A 50 3.03 -3.11 -22.11
C LEU A 50 4.20 -3.72 -22.91
N PRO A 51 5.36 -4.05 -22.30
CA PRO A 51 6.40 -4.82 -23.00
C PRO A 51 5.92 -6.18 -23.51
N ALA A 52 5.06 -6.87 -22.74
CA ALA A 52 4.48 -8.15 -23.17
C ALA A 52 3.68 -8.02 -24.47
N ILE A 53 2.93 -6.93 -24.63
CA ILE A 53 2.16 -6.66 -25.86
C ILE A 53 3.10 -6.34 -27.02
N TYR A 54 4.17 -5.60 -26.76
CA TYR A 54 5.13 -5.15 -27.77
C TYR A 54 6.05 -6.25 -28.27
N LEU A 55 6.57 -7.08 -27.38
CA LEU A 55 7.50 -8.16 -27.70
C LEU A 55 6.79 -9.33 -28.42
N PRO A 56 7.48 -10.06 -29.30
CA PRO A 56 6.97 -11.35 -29.78
C PRO A 56 6.91 -12.38 -28.66
N GLY A 57 6.12 -13.45 -28.82
CA GLY A 57 5.99 -14.53 -27.85
C GLY A 57 5.01 -14.24 -26.71
N THR A 58 5.12 -15.00 -25.62
CA THR A 58 4.23 -14.97 -24.44
C THR A 58 5.00 -14.48 -23.22
N ALA A 59 4.46 -13.52 -22.48
CA ALA A 59 4.97 -13.13 -21.17
C ALA A 59 4.45 -14.08 -20.09
N LEU A 60 5.37 -14.59 -19.25
CA LEU A 60 5.03 -15.41 -18.08
C LEU A 60 4.91 -14.52 -16.86
N VAL A 61 3.75 -14.52 -16.20
CA VAL A 61 3.50 -13.71 -15.00
C VAL A 61 3.24 -14.64 -13.82
N VAL A 62 4.17 -14.66 -12.87
CA VAL A 62 3.99 -15.42 -11.61
C VAL A 62 3.26 -14.54 -10.60
N SER A 63 2.14 -15.02 -10.09
CA SER A 63 1.34 -14.32 -9.09
C SER A 63 0.88 -15.27 -7.99
N PRO A 64 0.88 -14.83 -6.70
CA PRO A 64 0.62 -15.73 -5.57
C PRO A 64 -0.85 -16.01 -5.33
N LEU A 65 -1.76 -15.35 -6.04
CA LEU A 65 -3.18 -15.33 -5.72
C LEU A 65 -4.06 -15.54 -6.93
N ILE A 66 -4.84 -16.61 -6.89
CA ILE A 66 -5.75 -16.99 -7.96
C ILE A 66 -6.77 -15.89 -8.26
N ALA A 67 -7.33 -15.25 -7.22
CA ALA A 67 -8.28 -14.16 -7.39
C ALA A 67 -7.67 -12.96 -8.13
N LEU A 68 -6.44 -12.57 -7.76
CA LEU A 68 -5.72 -11.49 -8.44
C LEU A 68 -5.43 -11.84 -9.90
N MET A 69 -5.03 -13.09 -10.16
CA MET A 69 -4.80 -13.57 -11.54
C MET A 69 -6.07 -13.45 -12.37
N LYS A 70 -7.23 -13.83 -11.82
CA LYS A 70 -8.54 -13.72 -12.48
C LYS A 70 -8.86 -12.27 -12.83
N ASP A 71 -8.80 -11.36 -11.86
CA ASP A 71 -9.08 -9.94 -12.05
C ASP A 71 -8.15 -9.30 -13.10
N GLN A 72 -6.86 -9.62 -13.07
CA GLN A 72 -5.87 -9.13 -14.04
C GLN A 72 -6.16 -9.67 -15.47
N VAL A 73 -6.48 -10.95 -15.59
CA VAL A 73 -6.82 -11.58 -16.89
C VAL A 73 -8.10 -10.99 -17.45
N GLU A 74 -9.16 -10.85 -16.65
CA GLU A 74 -10.41 -10.23 -17.07
C GLU A 74 -10.22 -8.79 -17.54
N GLY A 75 -9.42 -8.00 -16.80
CA GLY A 75 -9.07 -6.63 -17.17
C GLY A 75 -8.30 -6.53 -18.50
N LEU A 76 -7.37 -7.47 -18.75
CA LEU A 76 -6.62 -7.54 -20.01
C LEU A 76 -7.53 -7.92 -21.17
N ILE A 77 -8.39 -8.92 -21.01
CA ILE A 77 -9.36 -9.35 -22.03
C ILE A 77 -10.33 -8.22 -22.36
N ALA A 78 -10.81 -7.49 -21.34
CA ALA A 78 -11.68 -6.33 -21.53
C ALA A 78 -11.00 -5.21 -22.33
N ASN A 79 -9.69 -5.09 -22.23
CA ASN A 79 -8.87 -4.18 -23.05
C ASN A 79 -8.44 -4.79 -24.39
N GLY A 80 -8.90 -6.02 -24.73
CA GLY A 80 -8.59 -6.71 -25.98
C GLY A 80 -7.19 -7.33 -26.06
N ILE A 81 -6.59 -7.61 -24.92
CA ILE A 81 -5.28 -8.25 -24.82
C ILE A 81 -5.50 -9.73 -24.49
N PRO A 82 -5.05 -10.67 -25.35
CA PRO A 82 -5.20 -12.10 -25.06
C PRO A 82 -4.38 -12.51 -23.84
N ALA A 83 -5.06 -12.89 -22.76
CA ALA A 83 -4.47 -13.34 -21.52
C ALA A 83 -5.19 -14.58 -20.99
N ALA A 84 -4.48 -15.42 -20.24
CA ALA A 84 -5.04 -16.57 -19.57
C ALA A 84 -4.36 -16.81 -18.21
N ALA A 85 -5.06 -17.53 -17.33
CA ALA A 85 -4.51 -18.00 -16.06
C ALA A 85 -4.32 -19.51 -16.09
N LEU A 86 -3.29 -20.01 -15.38
CA LEU A 86 -3.04 -21.44 -15.15
C LEU A 86 -2.77 -21.67 -13.66
N ASN A 87 -3.70 -22.29 -12.96
CA ASN A 87 -3.61 -22.56 -11.53
C ASN A 87 -4.16 -23.94 -11.17
N SER A 88 -3.95 -24.38 -9.94
CA SER A 88 -4.31 -25.73 -9.47
C SER A 88 -5.82 -25.93 -9.22
N MET A 89 -6.63 -24.85 -9.20
CA MET A 89 -8.07 -24.93 -8.96
C MET A 89 -8.88 -25.11 -10.25
N MET A 90 -8.24 -24.96 -11.42
CA MET A 90 -8.88 -25.10 -12.71
C MET A 90 -9.12 -26.59 -13.03
N PRO A 91 -10.26 -26.94 -13.68
CA PRO A 91 -10.49 -28.25 -14.27
C PRO A 91 -9.36 -28.64 -15.26
N GLU A 92 -9.04 -29.91 -15.35
CA GLU A 92 -7.94 -30.37 -16.20
C GLU A 92 -8.15 -30.04 -17.68
N GLU A 93 -9.37 -30.13 -18.15
CA GLU A 93 -9.75 -29.80 -19.54
C GLU A 93 -9.45 -28.32 -19.86
N GLU A 94 -9.80 -27.40 -18.96
CA GLU A 94 -9.49 -25.98 -19.11
C GLU A 94 -8.00 -25.72 -19.09
N GLN A 95 -7.25 -26.39 -18.21
CA GLN A 95 -5.78 -26.31 -18.18
C GLN A 95 -5.17 -26.73 -19.51
N GLN A 96 -5.63 -27.84 -20.10
CA GLN A 96 -5.15 -28.32 -21.39
C GLN A 96 -5.49 -27.35 -22.53
N GLN A 97 -6.68 -26.79 -22.51
CA GLN A 97 -7.09 -25.78 -23.49
C GLN A 97 -6.19 -24.52 -23.42
N VAL A 98 -5.92 -24.01 -22.22
CA VAL A 98 -5.01 -22.86 -22.02
C VAL A 98 -3.62 -23.19 -22.53
N LYS A 99 -3.06 -24.39 -22.21
CA LYS A 99 -1.75 -24.83 -22.68
C LYS A 99 -1.69 -24.90 -24.21
N GLN A 100 -2.72 -25.43 -24.86
CA GLN A 100 -2.79 -25.48 -26.33
C GLN A 100 -2.79 -24.08 -26.94
N LEU A 101 -3.58 -23.14 -26.40
CA LEU A 101 -3.63 -21.75 -26.88
C LEU A 101 -2.27 -21.04 -26.72
N CYS A 102 -1.55 -21.31 -25.62
CA CYS A 102 -0.21 -20.78 -25.42
C CYS A 102 0.79 -21.32 -26.45
N VAL A 103 0.82 -22.64 -26.69
CA VAL A 103 1.69 -23.26 -27.70
C VAL A 103 1.37 -22.77 -29.12
N GLN A 104 0.10 -22.45 -29.41
CA GLN A 104 -0.30 -21.83 -30.68
C GLN A 104 0.06 -20.33 -30.78
N GLY A 105 0.65 -19.73 -29.74
CA GLY A 105 0.99 -18.30 -29.72
C GLY A 105 -0.22 -17.35 -29.65
N LYS A 106 -1.39 -17.87 -29.24
CA LYS A 106 -2.63 -17.08 -29.14
C LYS A 106 -2.76 -16.29 -27.82
N ILE A 107 -1.93 -16.60 -26.82
CA ILE A 107 -1.91 -15.94 -25.51
C ILE A 107 -0.67 -15.04 -25.40
N LYS A 108 -0.90 -13.77 -25.08
CA LYS A 108 0.16 -12.78 -24.88
C LYS A 108 0.70 -12.75 -23.46
N LEU A 109 -0.18 -12.93 -22.46
CA LEU A 109 0.21 -13.00 -21.06
C LEU A 109 -0.38 -14.27 -20.44
N LEU A 110 0.49 -15.12 -19.91
CA LEU A 110 0.11 -16.29 -19.14
C LEU A 110 0.40 -16.03 -17.66
N TYR A 111 -0.66 -15.89 -16.86
CA TYR A 111 -0.56 -15.84 -15.41
C TYR A 111 -0.49 -17.25 -14.85
N ILE A 112 0.46 -17.51 -13.98
CA ILE A 112 0.68 -18.84 -13.40
C ILE A 112 0.95 -18.75 -11.90
N SER A 113 0.39 -19.69 -11.14
CA SER A 113 0.65 -19.76 -9.71
C SER A 113 2.04 -20.37 -9.42
N PRO A 114 2.73 -19.96 -8.34
CA PRO A 114 4.09 -20.41 -8.05
C PRO A 114 4.18 -21.92 -7.87
N GLU A 115 3.15 -22.56 -7.32
CA GLU A 115 3.09 -24.04 -7.13
C GLU A 115 3.13 -24.79 -8.47
N ARG A 116 2.59 -24.17 -9.53
CA ARG A 116 2.56 -24.76 -10.87
C ARG A 116 3.89 -24.67 -11.60
N ILE A 117 4.71 -23.66 -11.27
CA ILE A 117 5.99 -23.42 -11.96
C ILE A 117 6.85 -24.68 -11.97
N LYS A 118 7.04 -25.33 -10.83
CA LYS A 118 7.86 -26.55 -10.73
C LYS A 118 7.34 -27.68 -11.61
N MET A 119 6.02 -27.83 -11.71
CA MET A 119 5.40 -28.88 -12.50
C MET A 119 5.52 -28.62 -14.02
N GLU A 120 5.46 -27.34 -14.41
CA GLU A 120 5.41 -26.95 -15.81
C GLU A 120 6.79 -26.59 -16.40
N ALA A 121 7.80 -26.39 -15.54
CA ALA A 121 9.13 -25.90 -15.94
C ALA A 121 9.88 -26.83 -16.91
N ASP A 122 9.63 -28.14 -16.82
CA ASP A 122 10.36 -29.15 -17.63
C ASP A 122 9.60 -29.58 -18.89
N TRP A 123 8.27 -29.43 -18.92
CA TRP A 123 7.43 -30.02 -19.98
C TRP A 123 6.69 -29.02 -20.84
N PHE A 124 6.09 -28.03 -20.20
CA PHE A 124 5.22 -27.07 -20.88
C PHE A 124 5.92 -25.74 -21.20
N LEU A 125 6.57 -25.13 -20.20
CA LEU A 125 7.20 -23.81 -20.38
C LEU A 125 8.30 -23.81 -21.45
N PRO A 126 9.14 -24.85 -21.62
CA PRO A 126 10.14 -24.90 -22.70
C PRO A 126 9.57 -24.95 -24.13
N ARG A 127 8.26 -25.25 -24.26
CA ARG A 127 7.57 -25.26 -25.55
C ARG A 127 7.05 -23.89 -25.96
N LEU A 128 7.17 -22.90 -25.09
CA LEU A 128 6.71 -21.54 -25.32
C LEU A 128 7.88 -20.64 -25.71
N ASP A 129 7.60 -19.71 -26.62
CA ASP A 129 8.47 -18.56 -26.86
C ASP A 129 8.23 -17.52 -25.77
N ILE A 130 8.98 -17.63 -24.65
CA ILE A 130 8.81 -16.73 -23.50
C ILE A 130 9.58 -15.44 -23.74
N SER A 131 8.85 -14.32 -23.82
CA SER A 131 9.41 -12.99 -24.11
C SER A 131 9.94 -12.27 -22.86
N LEU A 132 9.28 -12.43 -21.72
CA LEU A 132 9.69 -11.90 -20.41
C LEU A 132 9.06 -12.72 -19.28
N ILE A 133 9.64 -12.63 -18.09
CA ILE A 133 9.13 -13.23 -16.86
C ILE A 133 8.89 -12.10 -15.87
N ALA A 134 7.63 -11.93 -15.42
CA ALA A 134 7.26 -11.02 -14.36
C ALA A 134 6.96 -11.82 -13.08
N ILE A 135 7.59 -11.45 -11.96
CA ILE A 135 7.33 -12.06 -10.64
C ILE A 135 6.64 -10.99 -9.81
N ASP A 136 5.32 -11.10 -9.69
CA ASP A 136 4.53 -10.18 -8.88
C ASP A 136 4.59 -10.58 -7.40
N GLU A 137 4.42 -9.61 -6.52
CA GLU A 137 4.56 -9.73 -5.07
C GLU A 137 5.89 -10.43 -4.67
N ALA A 138 6.99 -10.02 -5.30
CA ALA A 138 8.30 -10.65 -5.13
C ALA A 138 8.80 -10.70 -3.67
N HIS A 139 8.25 -9.88 -2.76
CA HIS A 139 8.54 -9.94 -1.33
C HIS A 139 8.19 -11.30 -0.71
N CYS A 140 7.31 -12.09 -1.36
CA CYS A 140 6.96 -13.44 -0.92
C CYS A 140 8.13 -14.42 -0.96
N VAL A 141 9.22 -14.14 -1.69
CA VAL A 141 10.41 -14.98 -1.72
C VAL A 141 11.25 -14.86 -0.46
N SER A 142 11.14 -13.73 0.24
CA SER A 142 11.98 -13.38 1.36
C SER A 142 11.40 -13.82 2.69
N HIS A 143 12.20 -14.49 3.50
CA HIS A 143 11.87 -14.79 4.90
C HIS A 143 11.65 -13.52 5.76
N TRP A 144 12.26 -12.41 5.36
CA TRP A 144 12.11 -11.11 6.01
C TRP A 144 10.88 -10.36 5.51
N GLY A 145 10.25 -10.84 4.44
CA GLY A 145 8.99 -10.30 3.92
C GLY A 145 7.84 -10.45 4.94
N HIS A 146 6.75 -9.76 4.69
CA HIS A 146 5.57 -9.83 5.55
C HIS A 146 4.60 -10.97 5.17
N ASP A 147 4.79 -11.61 4.01
CA ASP A 147 4.01 -12.76 3.51
C ASP A 147 4.95 -13.75 2.82
N PHE A 148 5.82 -14.38 3.60
CA PHE A 148 6.73 -15.41 3.07
C PHE A 148 5.96 -16.63 2.57
N ARG A 149 6.30 -17.08 1.35
CA ARG A 149 5.74 -18.29 0.73
C ARG A 149 6.86 -19.20 0.25
N PRO A 150 6.96 -20.41 0.80
CA PRO A 150 8.02 -21.35 0.42
C PRO A 150 8.10 -21.64 -1.09
N GLU A 151 6.96 -21.62 -1.78
CA GLU A 151 6.88 -21.88 -3.22
C GLU A 151 7.63 -20.83 -4.05
N TYR A 152 7.73 -19.59 -3.53
CA TYR A 152 8.47 -18.52 -4.20
C TYR A 152 9.99 -18.75 -4.22
N THR A 153 10.55 -19.48 -3.26
CA THR A 153 12.00 -19.78 -3.24
C THR A 153 12.40 -20.69 -4.41
N GLN A 154 11.44 -21.40 -5.00
CA GLN A 154 11.67 -22.29 -6.14
C GLN A 154 11.70 -21.53 -7.48
N LEU A 155 11.33 -20.25 -7.52
CA LEU A 155 11.26 -19.45 -8.76
C LEU A 155 12.62 -19.20 -9.40
N ALA A 156 13.72 -19.39 -8.67
CA ALA A 156 15.08 -19.37 -9.25
C ALA A 156 15.24 -20.30 -10.45
N ILE A 157 14.48 -21.41 -10.52
CA ILE A 157 14.45 -22.35 -11.65
C ILE A 157 14.12 -21.65 -12.98
N LEU A 158 13.30 -20.61 -12.95
CA LEU A 158 12.95 -19.85 -14.16
C LEU A 158 14.18 -19.18 -14.78
N LYS A 159 15.06 -18.60 -13.95
CA LYS A 159 16.29 -17.98 -14.44
C LYS A 159 17.32 -19.03 -14.89
N GLU A 160 17.32 -20.20 -14.30
CA GLU A 160 18.16 -21.32 -14.71
C GLU A 160 17.74 -21.90 -16.08
N ARG A 161 16.42 -22.08 -16.27
CA ARG A 161 15.86 -22.64 -17.51
C ARG A 161 15.81 -21.63 -18.66
N PHE A 162 15.57 -20.37 -18.35
CA PHE A 162 15.44 -19.28 -19.33
C PHE A 162 16.47 -18.17 -19.11
N PRO A 163 17.78 -18.45 -19.21
CA PRO A 163 18.84 -17.51 -18.82
C PRO A 163 18.90 -16.23 -19.67
N LYS A 164 18.33 -16.24 -20.87
CA LYS A 164 18.29 -15.07 -21.79
C LYS A 164 17.01 -14.26 -21.69
N VAL A 165 16.01 -14.75 -20.97
CA VAL A 165 14.74 -14.05 -20.78
C VAL A 165 14.88 -13.07 -19.61
N PRO A 166 14.51 -11.80 -19.78
CA PRO A 166 14.54 -10.83 -18.69
C PRO A 166 13.54 -11.20 -17.61
N VAL A 167 13.96 -11.01 -16.35
CA VAL A 167 13.10 -11.17 -15.17
C VAL A 167 12.86 -9.79 -14.56
N VAL A 168 11.60 -9.44 -14.40
CA VAL A 168 11.18 -8.28 -13.63
C VAL A 168 10.47 -8.72 -12.36
N ALA A 169 11.09 -8.49 -11.21
CA ALA A 169 10.52 -8.76 -9.90
C ALA A 169 9.85 -7.49 -9.39
N LEU A 170 8.56 -7.58 -9.02
CA LEU A 170 7.77 -6.41 -8.63
C LEU A 170 7.21 -6.61 -7.22
N THR A 171 7.24 -5.55 -6.42
CA THR A 171 6.58 -5.53 -5.10
C THR A 171 6.16 -4.12 -4.72
N ALA A 172 5.15 -4.02 -3.84
CA ALA A 172 4.76 -2.75 -3.25
C ALA A 172 5.58 -2.39 -2.01
N THR A 173 6.12 -3.39 -1.31
CA THR A 173 6.72 -3.23 0.01
C THR A 173 7.96 -4.12 0.14
N ALA A 174 9.11 -3.51 0.32
CA ALA A 174 10.34 -4.21 0.72
C ALA A 174 11.30 -3.22 1.38
N ASP A 175 11.75 -3.52 2.58
CA ASP A 175 12.84 -2.81 3.22
C ASP A 175 14.21 -3.20 2.61
N LYS A 176 15.30 -2.58 3.07
CA LYS A 176 16.65 -2.82 2.53
C LYS A 176 17.05 -4.30 2.59
N ILE A 177 16.69 -5.01 3.68
CA ILE A 177 17.04 -6.42 3.89
C ILE A 177 16.27 -7.31 2.93
N THR A 178 14.95 -7.11 2.85
CA THR A 178 14.06 -7.84 1.93
C THR A 178 14.49 -7.66 0.47
N ARG A 179 14.89 -6.44 0.07
CA ARG A 179 15.38 -6.18 -1.31
C ARG A 179 16.61 -7.03 -1.66
N LYS A 180 17.58 -7.08 -0.75
CA LYS A 180 18.79 -7.88 -0.95
C LYS A 180 18.45 -9.37 -1.07
N ASP A 181 17.60 -9.86 -0.19
CA ASP A 181 17.17 -11.26 -0.18
C ASP A 181 16.40 -11.63 -1.47
N ILE A 182 15.51 -10.76 -1.96
CA ILE A 182 14.82 -10.96 -3.25
C ILE A 182 15.83 -11.16 -4.40
N LEU A 183 16.84 -10.30 -4.48
CA LEU A 183 17.84 -10.36 -5.54
C LEU A 183 18.64 -11.67 -5.50
N GLU A 184 19.02 -12.12 -4.31
CA GLU A 184 19.78 -13.34 -4.06
C GLU A 184 18.94 -14.60 -4.33
N GLN A 185 17.72 -14.68 -3.79
CA GLN A 185 16.84 -15.83 -3.92
C GLN A 185 16.36 -16.06 -5.36
N LEU A 186 16.06 -15.00 -6.10
CA LEU A 186 15.66 -15.09 -7.50
C LEU A 186 16.84 -15.20 -8.48
N ARG A 187 18.09 -15.13 -8.00
CA ARG A 187 19.31 -15.21 -8.80
C ARG A 187 19.33 -14.26 -9.99
N LEU A 188 18.86 -13.01 -9.78
CA LEU A 188 18.81 -12.02 -10.85
C LEU A 188 20.22 -11.64 -11.30
N ARG A 189 20.41 -11.44 -12.61
CA ARG A 189 21.71 -11.11 -13.20
C ARG A 189 21.84 -9.60 -13.40
N THR A 190 22.84 -9.00 -12.80
CA THR A 190 23.11 -7.54 -12.89
C THR A 190 21.83 -6.68 -12.79
N PRO A 191 20.96 -6.95 -11.78
CA PRO A 191 19.66 -6.32 -11.72
C PRO A 191 19.79 -4.83 -11.39
N GLN A 192 19.00 -3.99 -12.04
CA GLN A 192 18.78 -2.62 -11.63
C GLN A 192 17.57 -2.55 -10.69
N THR A 193 17.72 -1.82 -9.59
CA THR A 193 16.62 -1.59 -8.65
C THR A 193 15.98 -0.25 -8.93
N PHE A 194 14.68 -0.26 -9.21
CA PHE A 194 13.85 0.93 -9.38
C PHE A 194 12.96 1.10 -8.15
N ILE A 195 13.05 2.25 -7.51
CA ILE A 195 12.28 2.56 -6.32
C ILE A 195 11.45 3.81 -6.61
N SER A 196 10.14 3.62 -6.73
CA SER A 196 9.21 4.74 -6.79
C SER A 196 8.94 5.28 -5.39
N SER A 197 8.54 6.54 -5.29
CA SER A 197 8.10 7.10 -4.02
C SER A 197 6.99 6.25 -3.39
N PHE A 198 7.10 6.02 -2.09
CA PHE A 198 6.06 5.40 -1.27
C PHE A 198 4.98 6.41 -0.86
N ASP A 199 5.11 7.68 -1.27
CA ASP A 199 4.11 8.68 -0.94
C ASP A 199 2.79 8.45 -1.67
N ARG A 200 1.72 8.50 -0.89
CA ARG A 200 0.33 8.42 -1.36
C ARG A 200 -0.42 9.68 -0.88
N PRO A 201 -0.15 10.85 -1.50
CA PRO A 201 -0.69 12.14 -1.03
C PRO A 201 -2.22 12.19 -1.03
N ASN A 202 -2.85 11.37 -1.85
CA ASN A 202 -4.30 11.25 -1.94
C ASN A 202 -4.95 10.54 -0.73
N ILE A 203 -4.18 9.83 0.13
CA ILE A 203 -4.73 9.12 1.30
C ILE A 203 -4.50 9.96 2.55
N SER A 204 -5.57 10.39 3.23
CA SER A 204 -5.50 11.04 4.55
C SER A 204 -5.28 9.99 5.64
N LEU A 205 -4.36 10.23 6.57
CA LEU A 205 -3.99 9.29 7.62
C LEU A 205 -4.46 9.79 8.99
N THR A 206 -5.23 8.97 9.69
CA THR A 206 -5.77 9.31 11.02
C THR A 206 -5.59 8.14 11.98
N VAL A 207 -5.05 8.40 13.17
CA VAL A 207 -4.94 7.43 14.26
C VAL A 207 -5.78 7.92 15.44
N ARG A 208 -6.69 7.09 15.96
CA ARG A 208 -7.47 7.34 17.16
C ARG A 208 -7.07 6.39 18.28
N ARG A 209 -6.78 6.92 19.45
CA ARG A 209 -6.27 6.19 20.61
C ARG A 209 -7.30 6.18 21.74
N GLY A 210 -7.30 5.13 22.55
CA GLY A 210 -7.98 5.09 23.84
C GLY A 210 -9.50 4.96 23.79
N LEU A 211 -10.09 4.59 22.65
CA LEU A 211 -11.54 4.40 22.53
C LEU A 211 -11.95 2.98 22.97
N ASN A 212 -13.03 2.88 23.74
CA ASN A 212 -13.67 1.61 24.04
C ASN A 212 -14.51 1.09 22.85
N LYS A 213 -15.04 -0.16 22.94
CA LYS A 213 -15.79 -0.80 21.84
C LYS A 213 -16.96 0.06 21.33
N LYS A 214 -17.78 0.63 22.24
CA LYS A 214 -18.94 1.45 21.87
C LYS A 214 -18.52 2.75 21.17
N GLU A 215 -17.48 3.40 21.67
CA GLU A 215 -16.95 4.61 21.08
C GLU A 215 -16.32 4.36 19.70
N LYS A 216 -15.62 3.23 19.52
CA LYS A 216 -15.09 2.83 18.21
C LYS A 216 -16.22 2.66 17.19
N ILE A 217 -17.29 1.94 17.55
CA ILE A 217 -18.44 1.71 16.66
C ILE A 217 -19.13 3.01 16.31
N ALA A 218 -19.40 3.86 17.29
CA ALA A 218 -19.99 5.18 17.05
C ALA A 218 -19.12 6.04 16.11
N ALA A 219 -17.80 5.99 16.29
CA ALA A 219 -16.85 6.68 15.42
C ALA A 219 -16.84 6.11 13.99
N ILE A 220 -16.93 4.78 13.83
CA ILE A 220 -17.02 4.11 12.51
C ILE A 220 -18.32 4.49 11.81
N VAL A 221 -19.46 4.41 12.50
CA VAL A 221 -20.77 4.80 11.93
C VAL A 221 -20.76 6.27 11.49
N HIS A 222 -20.22 7.16 12.30
CA HIS A 222 -20.08 8.57 11.94
C HIS A 222 -19.17 8.75 10.72
N PHE A 223 -18.05 8.03 10.67
CA PHE A 223 -17.10 8.06 9.57
C PHE A 223 -17.75 7.58 8.26
N ILE A 224 -18.43 6.43 8.27
CA ILE A 224 -19.10 5.87 7.08
C ILE A 224 -20.21 6.82 6.59
N ARG A 225 -20.97 7.44 7.50
CA ARG A 225 -21.99 8.43 7.13
C ARG A 225 -21.43 9.67 6.44
N GLY A 226 -20.16 10.01 6.72
CA GLY A 226 -19.43 11.05 5.99
C GLY A 226 -18.99 10.64 4.59
N HIS A 227 -18.99 9.33 4.31
CA HIS A 227 -18.55 8.71 3.05
C HIS A 227 -19.72 7.98 2.35
N ARG A 228 -20.87 8.63 2.23
CA ARG A 228 -22.06 8.02 1.61
C ARG A 228 -21.78 7.56 0.19
N GLU A 229 -22.33 6.40 -0.17
CA GLU A 229 -22.18 5.79 -1.50
C GLU A 229 -20.75 5.49 -1.92
N GLN A 230 -19.86 5.37 -0.93
CA GLN A 230 -18.45 5.06 -1.14
C GLN A 230 -18.10 3.71 -0.53
N SER A 231 -17.42 2.88 -1.30
CA SER A 231 -16.96 1.58 -0.84
C SER A 231 -15.77 1.67 0.09
N GLY A 232 -15.76 0.84 1.13
CA GLY A 232 -14.65 0.77 2.06
C GLY A 232 -14.45 -0.57 2.73
N ILE A 233 -13.29 -0.73 3.36
CA ILE A 233 -12.86 -1.96 4.01
C ILE A 233 -12.58 -1.68 5.48
N ILE A 234 -13.09 -2.54 6.38
CA ILE A 234 -12.78 -2.50 7.82
C ILE A 234 -11.98 -3.75 8.18
N TYR A 235 -10.72 -3.56 8.56
CA TYR A 235 -9.86 -4.65 8.98
C TYR A 235 -9.99 -4.94 10.47
N CYS A 236 -10.30 -6.20 10.79
CA CYS A 236 -10.42 -6.76 12.13
C CYS A 236 -9.35 -7.82 12.36
N MET A 237 -8.86 -7.94 13.59
CA MET A 237 -7.87 -8.96 13.95
C MET A 237 -8.50 -10.35 14.02
N ARG A 238 -9.69 -10.47 14.59
CA ARG A 238 -10.37 -11.75 14.86
C ARG A 238 -11.52 -11.99 13.88
N ARG A 239 -11.77 -13.26 13.56
CA ARG A 239 -12.89 -13.68 12.71
C ARG A 239 -14.24 -13.24 13.28
N ASN A 240 -14.45 -13.44 14.58
CA ASN A 240 -15.71 -13.07 15.24
C ASN A 240 -15.96 -11.57 15.19
N ASP A 241 -14.90 -10.74 15.34
CA ASP A 241 -15.06 -9.28 15.25
C ASP A 241 -15.60 -8.84 13.89
N THR A 242 -15.30 -9.57 12.80
CA THR A 242 -15.79 -9.23 11.46
C THR A 242 -17.30 -9.42 11.35
N THR A 243 -17.82 -10.52 11.90
CA THR A 243 -19.26 -10.84 11.88
C THR A 243 -20.03 -9.92 12.82
N GLU A 244 -19.58 -9.79 14.08
CA GLU A 244 -20.20 -8.90 15.07
C GLU A 244 -20.28 -7.44 14.56
N LEU A 245 -19.19 -6.95 13.95
CA LEU A 245 -19.16 -5.58 13.44
C LEU A 245 -20.08 -5.40 12.23
N ALA A 246 -20.16 -6.38 11.31
CA ALA A 246 -21.07 -6.33 10.18
C ALA A 246 -22.54 -6.30 10.65
N ASP A 247 -22.90 -7.13 11.63
CA ASP A 247 -24.22 -7.17 12.23
C ASP A 247 -24.56 -5.86 12.95
N GLU A 248 -23.61 -5.30 13.71
CA GLU A 248 -23.80 -3.99 14.37
C GLU A 248 -24.00 -2.87 13.35
N LEU A 249 -23.23 -2.84 12.25
CA LEU A 249 -23.39 -1.83 11.21
C LEU A 249 -24.75 -1.93 10.49
N ALA A 250 -25.26 -3.15 10.33
CA ALA A 250 -26.61 -3.38 9.77
C ALA A 250 -27.72 -2.71 10.62
N MET A 251 -27.57 -2.67 11.96
CA MET A 251 -28.51 -1.96 12.84
C MET A 251 -28.55 -0.44 12.58
N TYR A 252 -27.51 0.12 11.96
CA TYR A 252 -27.43 1.52 11.55
C TYR A 252 -27.79 1.76 10.07
N ASN A 253 -28.41 0.76 9.39
CA ASN A 253 -28.71 0.75 7.97
C ASN A 253 -27.49 0.88 7.04
N ILE A 254 -26.35 0.33 7.46
CA ILE A 254 -25.11 0.25 6.65
C ILE A 254 -25.02 -1.16 6.09
N LYS A 255 -24.97 -1.29 4.75
CA LYS A 255 -24.82 -2.59 4.07
C LYS A 255 -23.38 -3.08 4.22
N ALA A 256 -23.15 -3.91 5.23
CA ALA A 256 -21.85 -4.50 5.53
C ALA A 256 -21.90 -6.02 5.48
N ILE A 257 -20.82 -6.64 5.02
CA ILE A 257 -20.65 -8.11 5.02
C ILE A 257 -19.34 -8.49 5.71
N ALA A 258 -19.34 -9.68 6.34
CA ALA A 258 -18.14 -10.25 6.94
C ALA A 258 -17.33 -11.06 5.91
N TYR A 259 -15.99 -11.00 6.00
CA TYR A 259 -15.09 -11.82 5.22
C TYR A 259 -13.90 -12.32 6.04
N HIS A 260 -13.77 -13.65 6.16
CA HIS A 260 -12.64 -14.29 6.88
C HIS A 260 -12.41 -15.72 6.39
N ALA A 261 -11.24 -16.27 6.66
CA ALA A 261 -10.86 -17.61 6.22
C ALA A 261 -11.74 -18.75 6.77
N GLY A 262 -12.52 -18.50 7.83
CA GLY A 262 -13.46 -19.48 8.39
C GLY A 262 -14.79 -19.61 7.65
N LEU A 263 -15.07 -18.73 6.67
CA LEU A 263 -16.25 -18.87 5.80
C LEU A 263 -16.04 -19.98 4.79
N LEU A 264 -17.14 -20.62 4.36
CA LEU A 264 -17.12 -21.59 3.26
C LEU A 264 -16.60 -20.94 1.96
N PRO A 265 -15.93 -21.68 1.07
CA PRO A 265 -15.41 -21.13 -0.18
C PRO A 265 -16.47 -20.36 -0.99
N ALA A 266 -17.67 -20.91 -1.14
CA ALA A 266 -18.78 -20.26 -1.83
C ALA A 266 -19.24 -18.96 -1.17
N GLN A 267 -19.24 -18.90 0.17
CA GLN A 267 -19.58 -17.67 0.91
C GLN A 267 -18.51 -16.59 0.73
N ARG A 268 -17.23 -16.98 0.69
CA ARG A 268 -16.12 -16.03 0.44
C ARG A 268 -16.22 -15.47 -0.97
N GLU A 269 -16.46 -16.32 -1.95
CA GLU A 269 -16.63 -15.90 -3.34
C GLU A 269 -17.84 -14.97 -3.49
N GLN A 270 -18.98 -15.30 -2.88
CA GLN A 270 -20.18 -14.46 -2.90
C GLN A 270 -19.91 -13.09 -2.26
N ALA A 271 -19.30 -13.06 -1.06
CA ALA A 271 -18.98 -11.81 -0.36
C ALA A 271 -18.02 -10.93 -1.18
N GLN A 272 -17.02 -11.53 -1.80
CA GLN A 272 -16.08 -10.82 -2.68
C GLN A 272 -16.80 -10.27 -3.92
N ASN A 273 -17.63 -11.08 -4.57
CA ASN A 273 -18.39 -10.66 -5.74
C ASN A 273 -19.39 -9.55 -5.41
N ASP A 274 -20.05 -9.60 -4.25
CA ASP A 274 -21.00 -8.56 -3.83
C ASP A 274 -20.30 -7.22 -3.58
N PHE A 275 -19.09 -7.24 -2.99
CA PHE A 275 -18.29 -6.04 -2.80
C PHE A 275 -17.72 -5.50 -4.12
N ILE A 276 -17.18 -6.37 -4.97
CA ILE A 276 -16.59 -5.99 -6.27
C ILE A 276 -17.65 -5.35 -7.18
N ASN A 277 -18.90 -5.88 -7.16
CA ASN A 277 -20.00 -5.43 -8.00
C ASN A 277 -20.87 -4.32 -7.34
N ASP A 278 -20.37 -3.63 -6.31
CA ASP A 278 -21.08 -2.54 -5.63
C ASP A 278 -22.49 -2.92 -5.10
N ARG A 279 -22.71 -4.20 -4.73
CA ARG A 279 -23.95 -4.67 -4.08
C ARG A 279 -23.93 -4.37 -2.60
N VAL A 280 -22.74 -4.34 -2.00
CA VAL A 280 -22.47 -3.92 -0.64
C VAL A 280 -21.37 -2.87 -0.62
N ASP A 281 -21.50 -1.92 0.29
CA ASP A 281 -20.56 -0.78 0.39
C ASP A 281 -19.39 -1.07 1.32
N VAL A 282 -19.58 -1.96 2.30
CA VAL A 282 -18.62 -2.20 3.39
C VAL A 282 -18.30 -3.68 3.53
N VAL A 283 -17.01 -4.00 3.60
CA VAL A 283 -16.54 -5.32 4.02
C VAL A 283 -15.82 -5.23 5.35
N CYS A 284 -16.31 -5.98 6.35
CA CYS A 284 -15.63 -6.21 7.62
C CYS A 284 -14.77 -7.48 7.47
N ALA A 285 -13.45 -7.35 7.45
CA ALA A 285 -12.59 -8.45 7.05
C ALA A 285 -11.38 -8.67 7.97
N THR A 286 -10.89 -9.90 8.00
CA THR A 286 -9.51 -10.17 8.46
C THR A 286 -8.52 -9.91 7.32
N VAL A 287 -7.22 -10.01 7.60
CA VAL A 287 -6.15 -9.90 6.59
C VAL A 287 -6.33 -10.87 5.40
N ALA A 288 -7.17 -11.91 5.54
CA ALA A 288 -7.52 -12.82 4.46
C ALA A 288 -8.27 -12.12 3.29
N PHE A 289 -8.94 -10.98 3.54
CA PHE A 289 -9.52 -10.11 2.52
C PHE A 289 -8.50 -9.06 2.13
N GLY A 290 -7.48 -9.46 1.45
CA GLY A 290 -6.41 -8.52 1.23
C GLY A 290 -5.75 -8.71 -0.10
N MET A 291 -4.93 -9.71 -0.20
CA MET A 291 -4.22 -10.01 -1.44
C MET A 291 -5.24 -10.50 -2.49
N GLY A 292 -5.27 -9.87 -3.66
CA GLY A 292 -6.15 -10.28 -4.77
C GLY A 292 -7.38 -9.41 -5.02
N ILE A 293 -7.59 -8.32 -4.30
CA ILE A 293 -8.68 -7.38 -4.58
C ILE A 293 -8.12 -6.18 -5.33
N ASP A 294 -8.51 -6.02 -6.57
CA ASP A 294 -8.08 -4.91 -7.44
C ASP A 294 -9.21 -3.89 -7.70
N LYS A 295 -10.16 -3.77 -6.77
CA LYS A 295 -11.22 -2.76 -6.82
C LYS A 295 -10.61 -1.37 -6.68
N SER A 296 -10.60 -0.59 -7.75
CA SER A 296 -9.95 0.72 -7.81
C SER A 296 -10.69 1.83 -7.06
N ASN A 297 -11.99 1.67 -6.86
CA ASN A 297 -12.89 2.68 -6.28
C ASN A 297 -13.13 2.52 -4.77
N VAL A 298 -12.26 1.84 -4.04
CA VAL A 298 -12.26 1.85 -2.56
C VAL A 298 -11.86 3.26 -2.10
N ARG A 299 -12.73 3.92 -1.33
CA ARG A 299 -12.49 5.31 -0.88
C ARG A 299 -11.92 5.41 0.52
N TRP A 300 -12.08 4.39 1.33
CA TRP A 300 -11.58 4.42 2.69
C TRP A 300 -11.23 3.04 3.23
N VAL A 301 -10.27 3.03 4.15
CA VAL A 301 -9.88 1.84 4.91
C VAL A 301 -9.90 2.17 6.39
N VAL A 302 -10.57 1.35 7.18
CA VAL A 302 -10.60 1.46 8.64
C VAL A 302 -9.90 0.24 9.24
N HIS A 303 -8.99 0.46 10.18
CA HIS A 303 -8.43 -0.58 11.03
C HIS A 303 -9.15 -0.55 12.37
N TYR A 304 -10.09 -1.48 12.57
CA TYR A 304 -10.77 -1.69 13.85
C TYR A 304 -9.82 -2.16 14.93
N SER A 305 -8.82 -2.97 14.54
CA SER A 305 -7.70 -3.41 15.35
C SER A 305 -6.38 -3.02 14.70
N MET A 306 -5.35 -2.78 15.51
CA MET A 306 -4.02 -2.43 15.02
C MET A 306 -3.42 -3.58 14.18
N PRO A 307 -2.82 -3.33 13.00
CA PRO A 307 -2.07 -4.34 12.25
C PRO A 307 -0.74 -4.70 12.93
N GLY A 308 -0.18 -5.87 12.58
CA GLY A 308 1.04 -6.40 13.20
C GLY A 308 2.33 -5.70 12.77
N SER A 309 2.33 -4.99 11.63
CA SER A 309 3.50 -4.29 11.10
C SER A 309 3.12 -3.07 10.28
N ILE A 310 4.10 -2.18 10.04
CA ILE A 310 3.93 -1.01 9.16
C ILE A 310 3.73 -1.44 7.71
N GLU A 311 4.38 -2.52 7.28
CA GLU A 311 4.23 -3.06 5.93
C GLU A 311 2.81 -3.53 5.67
N ASN A 312 2.22 -4.30 6.61
CA ASN A 312 0.82 -4.72 6.51
C ASN A 312 -0.11 -3.51 6.49
N TYR A 313 0.10 -2.57 7.41
CA TYR A 313 -0.68 -1.32 7.43
C TYR A 313 -0.61 -0.57 6.11
N TYR A 314 0.60 -0.37 5.57
CA TYR A 314 0.83 0.34 4.31
C TYR A 314 0.16 -0.37 3.12
N GLN A 315 0.25 -1.69 3.07
CA GLN A 315 -0.38 -2.50 2.03
C GLN A 315 -1.92 -2.44 2.10
N GLU A 316 -2.47 -2.48 3.32
CA GLU A 316 -3.91 -2.45 3.57
C GLU A 316 -4.51 -1.08 3.27
N ILE A 317 -3.91 0.02 3.72
CA ILE A 317 -4.36 1.38 3.36
C ILE A 317 -4.16 1.68 1.88
N GLY A 318 -3.15 1.06 1.25
CA GLY A 318 -2.86 1.19 -0.18
C GLY A 318 -3.97 0.68 -1.09
N ARG A 319 -4.98 -0.02 -0.56
CA ARG A 319 -6.18 -0.43 -1.31
C ARG A 319 -7.11 0.74 -1.59
N ALA A 320 -7.08 1.76 -0.74
CA ALA A 320 -7.85 2.98 -0.98
C ALA A 320 -7.20 3.84 -2.05
N GLY A 321 -8.02 4.45 -2.89
CA GLY A 321 -7.61 5.45 -3.87
C GLY A 321 -6.56 4.97 -4.87
N ARG A 322 -6.67 3.75 -5.39
CA ARG A 322 -5.77 3.23 -6.42
C ARG A 322 -5.84 4.02 -7.72
N ASP A 323 -6.97 4.61 -7.98
CA ASP A 323 -7.24 5.52 -9.10
C ASP A 323 -6.71 6.95 -8.88
N GLY A 324 -6.06 7.23 -7.75
CA GLY A 324 -5.53 8.55 -7.41
C GLY A 324 -6.52 9.49 -6.71
N MET A 325 -7.78 9.08 -6.57
CA MET A 325 -8.81 9.85 -5.92
C MET A 325 -8.59 10.00 -4.42
N LYS A 326 -9.10 11.11 -3.82
CA LYS A 326 -9.02 11.37 -2.39
C LYS A 326 -9.63 10.21 -1.61
N SER A 327 -8.92 9.76 -0.60
CA SER A 327 -9.28 8.60 0.22
C SER A 327 -8.81 8.78 1.65
N ASP A 328 -9.42 8.05 2.57
CA ASP A 328 -9.15 8.16 4.00
C ASP A 328 -8.74 6.82 4.62
N ALA A 329 -7.73 6.86 5.49
CA ALA A 329 -7.33 5.74 6.33
C ALA A 329 -7.50 6.11 7.81
N LEU A 330 -8.32 5.33 8.52
CA LEU A 330 -8.59 5.50 9.95
C LEU A 330 -8.12 4.27 10.73
N LEU A 331 -7.24 4.46 11.70
CA LEU A 331 -6.73 3.38 12.55
C LEU A 331 -7.12 3.60 14.00
N PHE A 332 -7.66 2.58 14.65
CA PHE A 332 -7.90 2.54 16.08
C PHE A 332 -6.76 1.79 16.78
N TYR A 333 -6.12 2.46 17.73
CA TYR A 333 -5.06 1.89 18.55
C TYR A 333 -5.55 1.59 19.95
N SER A 334 -5.33 0.37 20.42
CA SER A 334 -5.61 -0.03 21.80
C SER A 334 -4.49 -0.92 22.36
N LEU A 335 -4.26 -0.82 23.67
CA LEU A 335 -3.29 -1.68 24.37
C LEU A 335 -3.71 -3.15 24.37
N SER A 336 -5.01 -3.45 24.35
CA SER A 336 -5.52 -4.82 24.28
C SER A 336 -5.10 -5.51 22.97
N ASP A 337 -5.14 -4.79 21.85
CA ASP A 337 -4.71 -5.32 20.55
C ASP A 337 -3.20 -5.61 20.57
N LEU A 338 -2.41 -4.72 21.17
CA LEU A 338 -0.96 -4.88 21.30
C LEU A 338 -0.59 -6.15 22.09
N ILE A 339 -1.29 -6.44 23.19
CA ILE A 339 -1.06 -7.65 24.01
C ILE A 339 -1.30 -8.92 23.18
N VAL A 340 -2.38 -8.97 22.41
CA VAL A 340 -2.72 -10.12 21.57
C VAL A 340 -1.69 -10.30 20.45
N LEU A 341 -1.35 -9.22 19.74
CA LEU A 341 -0.37 -9.24 18.65
C LEU A 341 1.02 -9.64 19.16
N ARG A 342 1.40 -9.18 20.35
CA ARG A 342 2.66 -9.59 20.98
C ARG A 342 2.74 -11.09 21.20
N ARG A 343 1.66 -11.71 21.69
CA ARG A 343 1.59 -13.17 21.86
C ARG A 343 1.76 -13.89 20.52
N PHE A 344 1.06 -13.44 19.47
CA PHE A 344 1.22 -14.02 18.13
C PHE A 344 2.64 -13.87 17.58
N ALA A 345 3.29 -12.73 17.83
CA ALA A 345 4.67 -12.52 17.45
C ALA A 345 5.64 -13.43 18.20
N GLU A 346 5.42 -13.63 19.51
CA GLU A 346 6.22 -14.53 20.37
C GLU A 346 6.07 -16.01 19.98
N GLU A 347 4.86 -16.43 19.57
CA GLU A 347 4.55 -17.80 19.12
C GLU A 347 4.98 -18.08 17.68
N SER A 348 5.40 -17.09 16.93
CA SER A 348 5.82 -17.24 15.52
C SER A 348 7.24 -17.82 15.42
N GLY A 349 7.52 -18.54 14.31
CA GLY A 349 8.87 -19.06 14.03
C GLY A 349 9.96 -17.99 13.86
N GLN A 350 9.59 -16.70 13.85
CA GLN A 350 10.49 -15.54 13.71
C GLN A 350 10.16 -14.47 14.77
N SER A 351 10.06 -14.90 16.03
CA SER A 351 9.54 -14.08 17.12
C SER A 351 10.26 -12.74 17.26
N GLU A 352 11.58 -12.71 17.18
CA GLU A 352 12.37 -11.51 17.35
C GLU A 352 12.09 -10.44 16.27
N VAL A 353 12.01 -10.86 15.00
CA VAL A 353 11.70 -9.99 13.88
C VAL A 353 10.28 -9.45 13.97
N ASN A 354 9.31 -10.32 14.28
CA ASN A 354 7.91 -9.95 14.37
C ASN A 354 7.62 -9.04 15.58
N LEU A 355 8.28 -9.25 16.71
CA LEU A 355 8.21 -8.34 17.86
C LEU A 355 8.75 -6.94 17.52
N GLU A 356 9.84 -6.87 16.76
CA GLU A 356 10.40 -5.58 16.36
C GLU A 356 9.48 -4.84 15.38
N LYS A 357 8.93 -5.54 14.37
CA LYS A 357 7.93 -4.97 13.45
C LYS A 357 6.71 -4.45 14.22
N LEU A 358 6.22 -5.23 15.19
CA LEU A 358 5.13 -4.82 16.06
C LEU A 358 5.49 -3.58 16.90
N ASN A 359 6.70 -3.49 17.44
CA ASN A 359 7.17 -2.32 18.16
C ASN A 359 7.19 -1.07 17.29
N ARG A 360 7.63 -1.18 16.04
CA ARG A 360 7.61 -0.06 15.08
C ARG A 360 6.18 0.40 14.77
N MET A 361 5.26 -0.55 14.57
CA MET A 361 3.85 -0.24 14.36
C MET A 361 3.22 0.44 15.59
N ARG A 362 3.50 -0.04 16.78
CA ARG A 362 3.10 0.60 18.03
C ARG A 362 3.56 2.05 18.09
N ARG A 363 4.86 2.31 17.80
CA ARG A 363 5.44 3.65 17.80
C ARG A 363 4.82 4.55 16.76
N TYR A 364 4.52 4.03 15.58
CA TYR A 364 3.76 4.77 14.58
C TYR A 364 2.41 5.22 15.15
N CYS A 365 1.70 4.35 15.86
CA CYS A 365 0.42 4.68 16.48
C CYS A 365 0.56 5.70 17.61
N GLU A 366 1.62 5.59 18.42
CA GLU A 366 1.88 6.45 19.58
C GLU A 366 2.60 7.77 19.22
N SER A 367 3.14 7.89 18.01
CA SER A 367 3.89 9.08 17.55
C SER A 367 3.01 10.31 17.45
N ASP A 368 3.58 11.45 17.81
CA ASP A 368 3.02 12.78 17.57
C ASP A 368 3.73 13.51 16.41
N MET A 369 4.47 12.75 15.59
CA MET A 369 5.08 13.21 14.35
C MET A 369 4.12 13.04 13.17
N CYS A 370 4.38 13.75 12.06
CA CYS A 370 3.62 13.60 10.83
C CYS A 370 3.57 12.12 10.40
N ARG A 371 2.37 11.55 10.33
CA ARG A 371 2.15 10.12 9.99
C ARG A 371 2.85 9.71 8.72
N ARG A 372 2.79 10.55 7.70
CA ARG A 372 3.39 10.29 6.40
C ARG A 372 4.90 10.28 6.44
N ARG A 373 5.51 11.25 7.13
CA ARG A 373 6.97 11.26 7.31
C ARG A 373 7.47 10.00 8.01
N VAL A 374 6.75 9.54 9.03
CA VAL A 374 7.09 8.29 9.73
C VAL A 374 7.01 7.08 8.79
N LEU A 375 5.98 7.00 7.94
CA LEU A 375 5.85 5.92 6.95
C LEU A 375 6.96 5.98 5.89
N LEU A 376 7.22 7.15 5.33
CA LEU A 376 8.24 7.32 4.29
C LEU A 376 9.64 7.00 4.83
N SER A 377 9.98 7.51 6.02
CA SER A 377 11.23 7.19 6.71
C SER A 377 11.40 5.70 6.98
N TYR A 378 10.32 4.99 7.33
CA TYR A 378 10.35 3.54 7.51
C TYR A 378 10.81 2.80 6.24
N PHE A 379 10.36 3.24 5.06
CA PHE A 379 10.75 2.68 3.77
C PHE A 379 12.08 3.24 3.22
N GLY A 380 12.76 4.11 4.00
CA GLY A 380 14.03 4.72 3.63
C GLY A 380 13.89 5.89 2.65
N GLU A 381 12.70 6.50 2.58
CA GLU A 381 12.45 7.69 1.77
C GLU A 381 12.48 8.94 2.65
N GLU A 382 13.23 9.96 2.24
CA GLU A 382 13.29 11.24 2.93
C GLU A 382 12.08 12.10 2.57
N ALA A 383 11.51 12.76 3.59
CA ALA A 383 10.45 13.75 3.41
C ALA A 383 10.87 15.08 4.05
N ASP A 384 10.98 16.12 3.25
CA ASP A 384 11.47 17.43 3.68
C ASP A 384 10.45 18.22 4.50
N HIS A 385 9.16 17.92 4.36
CA HIS A 385 8.08 18.65 5.00
C HIS A 385 6.95 17.73 5.52
N ASP A 386 6.14 18.28 6.40
CA ASP A 386 4.95 17.60 6.90
C ASP A 386 3.85 17.56 5.83
N CYS A 387 3.08 16.49 5.79
CA CYS A 387 2.15 16.21 4.68
C CYS A 387 0.89 17.12 4.61
N GLY A 388 0.57 17.86 5.68
CA GLY A 388 -0.65 18.67 5.76
C GLY A 388 -1.97 17.91 5.81
N ASN A 389 -1.95 16.58 5.59
CA ASN A 389 -3.15 15.75 5.38
C ASN A 389 -3.35 14.63 6.42
N CYS A 390 -2.55 14.55 7.48
CA CYS A 390 -2.77 13.59 8.56
C CYS A 390 -3.38 14.25 9.80
N ASP A 391 -3.82 13.43 10.77
CA ASP A 391 -4.38 13.89 12.06
C ASP A 391 -3.41 14.81 12.82
N VAL A 392 -2.13 14.49 12.82
CA VAL A 392 -1.08 15.28 13.50
C VAL A 392 -0.88 16.63 12.80
N CYS A 393 -0.86 16.67 11.47
CA CYS A 393 -0.69 17.92 10.73
C CYS A 393 -1.93 18.84 10.87
N LYS A 394 -3.12 18.26 10.98
CA LYS A 394 -4.37 19.01 11.21
C LYS A 394 -4.47 19.57 12.63
N ASN A 395 -3.82 18.92 13.61
CA ASN A 395 -3.76 19.32 15.02
C ASN A 395 -2.31 19.23 15.52
N PRO A 396 -1.42 20.14 15.09
CA PRO A 396 0.01 20.00 15.36
C PRO A 396 0.33 20.14 16.86
N PRO A 397 1.16 19.23 17.40
CA PRO A 397 1.66 19.34 18.77
C PRO A 397 2.65 20.51 18.89
N GLN A 398 2.96 20.88 20.13
CA GLN A 398 4.01 21.86 20.39
C GLN A 398 5.38 21.32 20.00
N ARG A 399 6.13 22.09 19.24
CA ARG A 399 7.47 21.75 18.76
C ARG A 399 8.51 22.74 19.22
N PHE A 400 9.77 22.32 19.21
CA PHE A 400 10.92 23.17 19.50
C PHE A 400 12.06 22.85 18.52
N ASP A 401 13.03 23.75 18.43
CA ASP A 401 14.25 23.51 17.65
C ASP A 401 15.09 22.43 18.36
N GLY A 402 15.00 21.20 17.85
CA GLY A 402 15.71 20.03 18.38
C GLY A 402 17.11 19.82 17.78
N SER A 403 17.58 20.73 16.92
CA SER A 403 18.83 20.57 16.18
C SER A 403 20.01 20.25 17.09
N VAL A 404 20.15 20.97 18.20
CA VAL A 404 21.24 20.74 19.18
C VAL A 404 21.13 19.37 19.85
N LEU A 405 19.91 18.89 20.17
CA LEU A 405 19.74 17.55 20.76
C LEU A 405 20.11 16.45 19.75
N ILE A 406 19.73 16.63 18.49
CA ILE A 406 20.09 15.70 17.41
C ILE A 406 21.59 15.71 17.20
N GLN A 407 22.25 16.86 17.18
CA GLN A 407 23.70 16.98 17.07
C GLN A 407 24.43 16.30 18.22
N LYS A 408 23.97 16.45 19.47
CA LYS A 408 24.53 15.73 20.64
C LYS A 408 24.45 14.21 20.45
N ALA A 409 23.28 13.70 20.04
CA ALA A 409 23.04 12.27 19.84
C ALA A 409 23.87 11.71 18.67
N LEU A 410 23.84 12.35 17.51
CA LEU A 410 24.58 11.92 16.31
C LEU A 410 26.10 12.01 16.52
N SER A 411 26.59 13.06 17.19
CA SER A 411 28.02 13.16 17.56
C SER A 411 28.46 12.01 18.45
N ALA A 412 27.61 11.55 19.38
CA ALA A 412 27.91 10.40 20.22
C ALA A 412 27.93 9.10 19.42
N VAL A 413 26.94 8.89 18.51
CA VAL A 413 26.89 7.74 17.60
C VAL A 413 28.15 7.65 16.75
N ILE A 414 28.59 8.75 16.12
CA ILE A 414 29.83 8.76 15.30
C ILE A 414 31.08 8.49 16.14
N ARG A 415 31.21 9.13 17.31
CA ARG A 415 32.38 8.96 18.17
C ARG A 415 32.53 7.57 18.77
N THR A 416 31.45 6.79 18.79
CA THR A 416 31.46 5.38 19.16
C THR A 416 31.67 4.46 17.96
N GLY A 417 31.97 5.02 16.77
CA GLY A 417 32.11 4.23 15.54
C GLY A 417 30.83 3.58 15.05
N GLU A 418 29.69 4.10 15.46
CA GLU A 418 28.37 3.52 15.15
C GLU A 418 28.17 2.07 15.71
N HIS A 419 28.82 1.78 16.84
CA HIS A 419 28.78 0.46 17.50
C HIS A 419 27.93 0.44 18.78
N VAL A 420 27.02 1.39 18.95
CA VAL A 420 26.19 1.47 20.14
C VAL A 420 24.69 1.39 19.81
N GLY A 421 23.97 0.63 20.63
CA GLY A 421 22.52 0.64 20.63
C GLY A 421 21.97 1.83 21.43
N MET A 422 20.64 2.00 21.41
CA MET A 422 19.94 3.12 22.03
C MET A 422 20.26 3.28 23.52
N GLN A 423 20.26 2.19 24.28
CA GLN A 423 20.52 2.27 25.72
C GLN A 423 21.91 2.78 26.03
N MET A 424 22.94 2.26 25.37
CA MET A 424 24.32 2.70 25.55
C MET A 424 24.49 4.16 25.12
N LEU A 425 23.84 4.59 24.03
CA LEU A 425 23.85 5.99 23.61
C LEU A 425 23.29 6.91 24.71
N ILE A 426 22.15 6.56 25.31
CA ILE A 426 21.54 7.34 26.40
C ILE A 426 22.48 7.37 27.61
N ASP A 427 23.09 6.24 27.97
CA ASP A 427 24.02 6.12 29.09
C ASP A 427 25.25 7.02 28.89
N ILE A 428 25.81 7.10 27.66
CA ILE A 428 26.90 8.02 27.30
C ILE A 428 26.45 9.48 27.46
N LEU A 429 25.32 9.86 26.87
CA LEU A 429 24.80 11.22 26.90
C LEU A 429 24.52 11.70 28.34
N ARG A 430 24.10 10.81 29.21
CA ARG A 430 23.77 11.12 30.61
C ARG A 430 24.94 10.93 31.57
N ALA A 431 26.10 10.49 31.12
CA ALA A 431 27.26 10.15 31.92
C ALA A 431 26.98 9.06 32.97
N SER A 432 26.42 7.94 32.53
CA SER A 432 26.19 6.77 33.36
C SER A 432 27.51 6.11 33.79
N GLY A 433 27.60 5.70 35.05
CA GLY A 433 28.78 4.96 35.58
C GLY A 433 28.72 3.44 35.32
N ARG A 434 28.02 2.97 34.29
CA ARG A 434 27.93 1.52 33.99
C ARG A 434 29.30 0.93 33.65
N ALA A 435 29.62 -0.23 34.21
CA ALA A 435 30.90 -0.91 34.02
C ALA A 435 31.24 -1.09 32.54
N GLU A 436 30.30 -1.60 31.72
CA GLU A 436 30.45 -1.82 30.28
C GLU A 436 30.86 -0.53 29.52
N LEU A 437 30.30 0.62 29.89
CA LEU A 437 30.62 1.92 29.29
C LEU A 437 32.05 2.33 29.61
N LEU A 438 32.46 2.14 30.84
CA LEU A 438 33.82 2.47 31.33
C LEU A 438 34.86 1.55 30.70
N GLU A 439 34.59 0.24 30.63
CA GLU A 439 35.46 -0.74 29.97
C GLU A 439 35.71 -0.44 28.50
N ARG A 440 34.68 0.06 27.79
CA ARG A 440 34.81 0.50 26.40
C ARG A 440 35.47 1.89 26.24
N GLY A 441 35.79 2.58 27.34
CA GLY A 441 36.40 3.89 27.35
C GLY A 441 35.51 5.03 26.85
N TYR A 442 34.18 4.83 26.86
CA TYR A 442 33.21 5.82 26.39
C TYR A 442 33.06 7.03 27.33
N ASP A 443 33.51 6.92 28.58
CA ASP A 443 33.64 8.03 29.55
C ASP A 443 34.63 9.12 29.10
N LYS A 444 35.56 8.79 28.21
CA LYS A 444 36.59 9.73 27.68
C LYS A 444 36.09 10.50 26.45
N LEU A 445 34.90 10.17 25.93
CA LEU A 445 34.35 10.86 24.77
C LEU A 445 33.91 12.28 25.12
N LYS A 446 34.13 13.25 24.22
CA LYS A 446 33.63 14.63 24.38
C LYS A 446 32.11 14.73 24.54
N THR A 447 31.41 13.70 24.13
CA THR A 447 29.93 13.60 24.23
C THR A 447 29.46 12.95 25.54
N TYR A 448 30.35 12.44 26.36
CA TYR A 448 30.02 11.88 27.67
C TYR A 448 29.43 12.95 28.58
N GLY A 449 28.19 12.78 28.96
CA GLY A 449 27.47 13.74 29.79
C GLY A 449 26.96 15.00 29.07
N ALA A 450 27.09 15.09 27.76
CA ALA A 450 26.62 16.24 26.99
C ALA A 450 25.08 16.43 27.04
N GLY A 451 24.35 15.41 27.51
CA GLY A 451 22.89 15.41 27.62
C GLY A 451 22.37 15.14 29.04
N ARG A 452 23.14 15.52 30.09
CA ARG A 452 22.73 15.34 31.50
C ARG A 452 21.47 16.12 31.89
N ASP A 453 21.16 17.16 31.14
CA ASP A 453 19.98 18.03 31.28
C ASP A 453 18.65 17.31 31.05
N LEU A 454 18.64 16.18 30.38
CA LEU A 454 17.45 15.39 30.12
C LEU A 454 17.45 14.06 30.89
N SER A 455 16.25 13.61 31.26
CA SER A 455 16.03 12.31 31.87
C SER A 455 16.25 11.17 30.87
N TYR A 456 16.37 9.92 31.36
CA TYR A 456 16.44 8.73 30.51
C TYR A 456 15.21 8.59 29.61
N LYS A 457 14.01 8.89 30.15
CA LYS A 457 12.75 8.80 29.39
C LYS A 457 12.68 9.81 28.28
N GLU A 458 13.07 11.07 28.53
CA GLU A 458 13.12 12.12 27.52
C GLU A 458 14.10 11.79 26.38
N TRP A 459 15.33 11.38 26.71
CA TRP A 459 16.29 10.95 25.72
C TRP A 459 15.79 9.79 24.88
N LYS A 460 15.18 8.79 25.51
CA LYS A 460 14.59 7.65 24.82
C LYS A 460 13.55 8.09 23.80
N GLU A 461 12.67 9.01 24.17
CA GLU A 461 11.63 9.50 23.29
C GLU A 461 12.20 10.36 22.15
N TYR A 462 13.14 11.26 22.44
CA TYR A 462 13.76 12.07 21.41
C TYR A 462 14.59 11.23 20.41
N ILE A 463 15.29 10.20 20.87
CA ILE A 463 15.98 9.27 19.96
C ILE A 463 14.98 8.54 19.06
N TYR A 464 13.80 8.16 19.60
CA TYR A 464 12.75 7.58 18.75
C TYR A 464 12.21 8.56 17.72
N GLN A 465 12.00 9.83 18.09
CA GLN A 465 11.63 10.86 17.12
C GLN A 465 12.72 11.03 16.04
N MET A 466 14.00 11.00 16.41
CA MET A 466 15.11 11.06 15.47
C MET A 466 15.10 9.90 14.48
N ILE A 467 14.81 8.68 14.95
CA ILE A 467 14.66 7.49 14.09
C ILE A 467 13.43 7.64 13.19
N GLN A 468 12.29 8.05 13.73
CA GLN A 468 11.04 8.25 12.97
C GLN A 468 11.13 9.34 11.91
N LEU A 469 11.95 10.35 12.15
CA LEU A 469 12.21 11.44 11.20
C LEU A 469 13.34 11.12 10.22
N GLY A 470 13.98 9.95 10.37
CA GLY A 470 15.04 9.51 9.48
C GLY A 470 16.41 10.16 9.70
N TYR A 471 16.68 10.78 10.86
CA TYR A 471 18.00 11.31 11.18
C TYR A 471 19.00 10.23 11.57
N MET A 472 18.51 9.10 12.08
CA MET A 472 19.28 7.90 12.36
C MET A 472 18.44 6.65 12.05
N GLU A 473 19.09 5.52 11.80
CA GLU A 473 18.45 4.23 11.58
C GLU A 473 19.02 3.18 12.53
N ILE A 474 18.26 2.09 12.74
CA ILE A 474 18.71 0.92 13.52
C ILE A 474 19.22 -0.11 12.52
N ASP A 475 20.49 -0.51 12.63
CA ASP A 475 21.05 -1.62 11.88
C ASP A 475 20.78 -2.93 12.62
N TYR A 476 19.78 -3.68 12.14
CA TYR A 476 19.38 -4.95 12.75
C TYR A 476 20.34 -6.10 12.45
N ALA A 477 21.10 -6.00 11.35
CA ALA A 477 22.11 -6.99 11.01
C ALA A 477 23.35 -6.90 11.90
N ALA A 478 23.58 -5.74 12.52
CA ALA A 478 24.70 -5.46 13.39
C ALA A 478 24.25 -5.24 14.85
N GLU A 479 23.55 -6.20 15.45
CA GLU A 479 23.14 -6.16 16.87
C GLU A 479 22.32 -4.92 17.28
N ARG A 480 21.52 -4.36 16.37
CA ARG A 480 20.65 -3.20 16.61
C ARG A 480 21.39 -1.92 16.98
N VAL A 481 22.56 -1.73 16.41
CA VAL A 481 23.30 -0.48 16.57
C VAL A 481 22.62 0.68 15.84
N LEU A 482 22.88 1.90 16.32
CA LEU A 482 22.38 3.12 15.69
C LEU A 482 23.36 3.61 14.66
N ARG A 483 22.88 3.92 13.47
CA ARG A 483 23.65 4.52 12.38
C ARG A 483 23.09 5.88 12.00
N MET A 484 23.97 6.77 11.61
CA MET A 484 23.58 8.08 11.10
C MET A 484 23.18 7.97 9.63
N THR A 485 22.11 8.65 9.26
CA THR A 485 21.65 8.74 7.87
C THR A 485 22.26 9.98 7.17
N PRO A 486 22.15 10.09 5.82
CA PRO A 486 22.51 11.32 5.10
C PRO A 486 21.73 12.55 5.59
N LEU A 487 20.45 12.39 5.93
CA LEU A 487 19.62 13.46 6.52
C LEU A 487 20.15 13.88 7.89
N GLY A 488 20.52 12.91 8.74
CA GLY A 488 21.16 13.18 10.02
C GLY A 488 22.48 13.93 9.87
N ARG A 489 23.28 13.61 8.84
CA ARG A 489 24.53 14.30 8.54
C ARG A 489 24.30 15.79 8.27
N ARG A 490 23.30 16.16 7.47
CA ARG A 490 22.97 17.57 7.19
C ARG A 490 22.61 18.35 8.46
N VAL A 491 21.91 17.71 9.40
CA VAL A 491 21.60 18.36 10.70
C VAL A 491 22.85 18.47 11.57
N LEU A 492 23.70 17.46 11.60
CA LEU A 492 24.94 17.46 12.37
C LEU A 492 25.89 18.57 11.89
N ASP A 493 26.02 18.74 10.58
CA ASP A 493 26.90 19.73 9.96
C ASP A 493 26.28 21.15 9.97
N GLY A 494 25.05 21.31 10.47
CA GLY A 494 24.36 22.59 10.62
C GLY A 494 23.71 23.12 9.32
N GLU A 495 23.69 22.31 8.27
CA GLU A 495 23.09 22.67 6.98
C GLU A 495 21.55 22.69 7.03
N GLN A 496 20.96 21.95 7.97
CA GLN A 496 19.52 21.84 8.14
C GLN A 496 19.11 21.93 9.60
N LYS A 497 18.07 22.74 9.88
CA LYS A 497 17.42 22.76 11.19
C LYS A 497 16.40 21.63 11.30
N ALA A 498 16.21 21.13 12.51
CA ALA A 498 15.28 20.05 12.79
C ALA A 498 14.36 20.37 13.99
N GLN A 499 13.09 20.06 13.86
CA GLN A 499 12.10 20.25 14.92
C GLN A 499 11.74 18.92 15.58
N LEU A 500 11.70 18.90 16.90
CA LEU A 500 11.20 17.80 17.72
C LEU A 500 9.94 18.22 18.46
N VAL A 501 9.09 17.24 18.77
CA VAL A 501 7.88 17.43 19.60
C VAL A 501 8.29 17.37 21.08
N ILE A 502 7.78 18.31 21.87
CA ILE A 502 8.03 18.35 23.32
C ILE A 502 7.45 17.07 23.96
N TYR A 503 8.30 16.31 24.65
CA TYR A 503 7.85 15.14 25.40
C TYR A 503 7.00 15.55 26.59
N ARG A 504 5.87 14.88 26.79
CA ARG A 504 5.00 15.01 27.96
C ARG A 504 4.80 13.64 28.58
N GLU A 505 4.90 13.54 29.90
CA GLU A 505 4.64 12.26 30.56
C GLU A 505 3.15 11.86 30.40
N PRO A 506 2.86 10.55 30.21
CA PRO A 506 1.48 10.07 30.03
C PRO A 506 0.52 10.46 31.15
N ASP A 507 1.00 10.60 32.39
CA ASP A 507 0.21 11.02 33.54
C ASP A 507 -0.29 12.47 33.45
N GLU A 508 0.36 13.33 32.67
CA GLU A 508 -0.15 14.69 32.39
C GLU A 508 -1.27 14.69 31.35
N LEU A 509 -1.33 13.67 30.49
CA LEU A 509 -2.38 13.49 29.50
C LEU A 509 -3.67 12.90 30.10
N THR A 510 -3.57 12.19 31.23
CA THR A 510 -4.70 11.55 31.92
C THR A 510 -5.28 12.36 33.05
N ARG A 511 -4.67 13.46 33.47
CA ARG A 511 -5.31 14.38 34.42
C ARG A 511 -6.55 14.98 33.76
N PRO A 512 -7.76 14.69 34.29
CA PRO A 512 -8.96 15.36 33.78
C PRO A 512 -8.71 16.85 33.96
N VAL A 513 -8.65 17.58 32.86
CA VAL A 513 -8.69 19.05 32.87
C VAL A 513 -9.86 19.42 33.77
N ARG A 514 -9.57 20.07 34.89
CA ARG A 514 -10.60 20.56 35.84
C ARG A 514 -11.72 21.17 35.00
N ARG A 515 -12.94 20.71 35.26
CA ARG A 515 -14.20 21.09 34.62
C ARG A 515 -14.46 22.58 34.81
N GLY A 516 -13.71 23.41 34.15
CA GLY A 516 -13.82 24.82 34.07
C GLY A 516 -13.17 25.24 32.78
N GLU A 517 -13.94 25.58 31.79
CA GLU A 517 -13.50 26.11 30.49
C GLU A 517 -12.94 25.11 29.47
N ARG A 518 -13.78 24.26 29.00
CA ARG A 518 -13.94 23.92 27.59
C ARG A 518 -15.21 23.10 27.41
N LYS A 519 -16.32 23.76 27.34
CA LYS A 519 -17.43 23.31 26.48
C LYS A 519 -16.91 23.42 25.05
N SER A 520 -16.16 22.46 24.57
CA SER A 520 -16.18 22.17 23.15
C SER A 520 -17.56 21.56 22.90
N SER A 521 -18.53 22.43 22.71
CA SER A 521 -19.74 22.08 22.02
C SER A 521 -19.29 21.44 20.69
N PHE A 522 -19.41 20.12 20.57
CA PHE A 522 -19.70 19.52 19.30
C PHE A 522 -21.04 20.17 18.85
N LYS A 523 -20.95 21.37 18.28
CA LYS A 523 -21.99 21.84 17.40
C LYS A 523 -21.98 20.88 16.26
N ALA A 524 -22.95 19.94 16.25
CA ALA A 524 -23.38 19.31 15.03
C ALA A 524 -23.43 20.43 14.00
N GLN A 525 -22.58 20.37 12.98
CA GLN A 525 -22.74 21.29 11.87
C GLN A 525 -24.16 21.09 11.38
N PRO A 526 -24.94 22.15 11.25
CA PRO A 526 -26.29 22.04 10.76
C PRO A 526 -26.22 21.31 9.44
N ILE A 527 -27.07 20.28 9.29
CA ILE A 527 -27.34 19.61 8.02
C ILE A 527 -27.50 20.74 7.01
N ARG A 528 -26.52 20.90 6.10
CA ARG A 528 -26.66 21.87 5.02
C ARG A 528 -27.96 21.55 4.31
N PRO A 529 -28.84 22.52 4.07
CA PRO A 529 -30.04 22.30 3.30
C PRO A 529 -29.64 21.68 1.97
N ILE A 530 -30.41 20.70 1.49
CA ILE A 530 -30.25 20.07 0.19
C ILE A 530 -30.14 21.22 -0.82
N ARG A 531 -28.90 21.55 -1.24
CA ARG A 531 -28.68 22.38 -2.40
C ARG A 531 -29.19 21.56 -3.58
N SER A 532 -29.94 22.19 -4.47
CA SER A 532 -30.21 21.62 -5.80
C SER A 532 -28.87 21.13 -6.36
N ALA A 533 -28.78 19.83 -6.67
CA ALA A 533 -27.57 19.22 -7.19
C ALA A 533 -27.04 20.05 -8.35
N SER A 534 -25.75 20.34 -8.34
CA SER A 534 -25.13 21.04 -9.48
C SER A 534 -25.27 20.17 -10.74
N THR A 535 -25.25 20.78 -11.93
CA THR A 535 -25.29 20.02 -13.20
C THR A 535 -24.19 18.96 -13.23
N ASP A 536 -23.04 19.24 -12.62
CA ASP A 536 -21.90 18.33 -12.56
C ASP A 536 -22.16 17.15 -11.60
N GLU A 537 -22.79 17.36 -10.44
CA GLU A 537 -23.23 16.29 -9.53
C GLU A 537 -24.26 15.38 -10.22
N THR A 538 -25.25 15.99 -10.91
CA THR A 538 -26.28 15.26 -11.66
C THR A 538 -25.65 14.43 -12.81
N LEU A 539 -24.65 14.97 -13.50
CA LEU A 539 -23.93 14.30 -14.57
C LEU A 539 -23.12 13.11 -14.01
N LEU A 540 -22.40 13.30 -12.93
CA LEU A 540 -21.61 12.22 -12.30
C LEU A 540 -22.50 11.05 -11.87
N ASP A 541 -23.62 11.34 -11.20
CA ASP A 541 -24.57 10.31 -10.76
C ASP A 541 -25.20 9.57 -11.95
N SER A 542 -25.53 10.28 -13.03
CA SER A 542 -26.04 9.68 -14.25
C SER A 542 -25.01 8.76 -14.92
N LEU A 543 -23.74 9.17 -14.96
CA LEU A 543 -22.63 8.36 -15.49
C LEU A 543 -22.40 7.11 -14.63
N ARG A 544 -22.45 7.22 -13.30
CA ARG A 544 -22.35 6.08 -12.39
C ARG A 544 -23.49 5.08 -12.59
N GLN A 545 -24.72 5.55 -12.73
CA GLN A 545 -25.87 4.71 -12.99
C GLN A 545 -25.75 3.97 -14.34
N LEU A 546 -25.37 4.68 -15.40
CA LEU A 546 -25.15 4.06 -16.72
C LEU A 546 -24.04 2.99 -16.65
N ARG A 547 -22.92 3.31 -16.02
CA ARG A 547 -21.82 2.37 -15.82
C ARG A 547 -22.30 1.11 -15.09
N LYS A 548 -23.08 1.27 -14.03
CA LYS A 548 -23.64 0.16 -13.24
C LYS A 548 -24.56 -0.71 -14.09
N GLN A 549 -25.47 -0.13 -14.87
CA GLN A 549 -26.38 -0.86 -15.77
C GLN A 549 -25.62 -1.67 -16.82
N ILE A 550 -24.54 -1.10 -17.39
CA ILE A 550 -23.71 -1.82 -18.36
C ILE A 550 -22.97 -2.97 -17.67
N ALA A 551 -22.39 -2.74 -16.49
CA ALA A 551 -21.67 -3.73 -15.71
C ALA A 551 -22.55 -4.92 -15.32
N GLU A 552 -23.79 -4.66 -14.87
CA GLU A 552 -24.78 -5.70 -14.57
C GLU A 552 -25.15 -6.53 -15.81
N ARG A 553 -25.36 -5.88 -16.96
CA ARG A 553 -25.67 -6.56 -18.22
C ARG A 553 -24.53 -7.42 -18.75
N GLU A 554 -23.28 -6.95 -18.59
CA GLU A 554 -22.08 -7.65 -19.08
C GLU A 554 -21.47 -8.59 -18.03
N HIS A 555 -22.07 -8.69 -16.84
CA HIS A 555 -21.58 -9.48 -15.71
C HIS A 555 -20.11 -9.17 -15.35
N THR A 556 -19.71 -7.90 -15.46
CA THR A 556 -18.38 -7.42 -15.19
C THR A 556 -18.38 -6.34 -14.11
N PRO A 557 -17.32 -6.22 -13.29
CA PRO A 557 -17.22 -5.14 -12.30
C PRO A 557 -17.30 -3.75 -12.94
N ALA A 558 -18.02 -2.83 -12.31
CA ALA A 558 -18.26 -1.49 -12.84
C ALA A 558 -16.97 -0.70 -13.14
N TYR A 559 -15.93 -0.84 -12.30
CA TYR A 559 -14.64 -0.17 -12.49
C TYR A 559 -13.85 -0.70 -13.70
N ILE A 560 -14.15 -1.90 -14.20
CA ILE A 560 -13.55 -2.44 -15.43
C ILE A 560 -14.11 -1.70 -16.66
N ILE A 561 -15.39 -1.33 -16.65
CA ILE A 561 -15.98 -0.50 -17.70
C ILE A 561 -15.24 0.85 -17.73
N PHE A 562 -15.37 1.65 -16.70
CA PHE A 562 -14.61 2.89 -16.47
C PHE A 562 -14.31 3.09 -14.99
N SER A 563 -13.10 3.56 -14.65
CA SER A 563 -12.74 3.95 -13.29
C SER A 563 -13.48 5.22 -12.85
N ASP A 564 -13.52 5.51 -11.54
CA ASP A 564 -14.10 6.77 -11.06
C ASP A 564 -13.32 7.98 -11.58
N ASP A 565 -11.98 7.87 -11.70
CA ASP A 565 -11.12 8.89 -12.32
C ASP A 565 -11.53 9.18 -13.79
N SER A 566 -11.93 8.13 -14.54
CA SER A 566 -12.45 8.32 -15.90
C SER A 566 -13.81 9.04 -15.89
N LEU A 567 -14.70 8.73 -14.95
CA LEU A 567 -16.00 9.40 -14.84
C LEU A 567 -15.84 10.87 -14.43
N GLU A 568 -14.92 11.19 -13.52
CA GLU A 568 -14.63 12.57 -13.15
C GLU A 568 -14.01 13.36 -14.30
N ASP A 569 -13.09 12.75 -15.07
CA ASP A 569 -12.54 13.35 -16.29
C ASP A 569 -13.64 13.62 -17.34
N MET A 570 -14.66 12.73 -17.43
CA MET A 570 -15.84 12.96 -18.26
C MET A 570 -16.69 14.15 -17.78
N VAL A 571 -16.84 14.32 -16.45
CA VAL A 571 -17.56 15.46 -15.87
C VAL A 571 -16.80 16.77 -16.08
N GLU A 572 -15.46 16.74 -15.97
CA GLU A 572 -14.60 17.89 -16.16
C GLU A 572 -14.60 18.34 -17.65
N LYS A 573 -14.34 17.41 -18.56
CA LYS A 573 -14.17 17.70 -20.01
C LYS A 573 -15.48 17.76 -20.79
N LYS A 574 -16.55 17.13 -20.29
CA LYS A 574 -17.88 17.09 -20.93
C LYS A 574 -17.83 16.70 -22.41
N PRO A 575 -17.27 15.53 -22.78
CA PRO A 575 -17.10 15.13 -24.16
C PRO A 575 -18.44 14.92 -24.87
N VAL A 576 -18.69 15.64 -25.94
CA VAL A 576 -19.93 15.60 -26.71
C VAL A 576 -19.78 14.92 -28.07
N THR A 577 -18.54 14.54 -28.42
CA THR A 577 -18.20 13.76 -29.63
C THR A 577 -17.33 12.56 -29.24
N LEU A 578 -17.27 11.54 -30.12
CA LEU A 578 -16.40 10.38 -29.90
C LEU A 578 -14.91 10.75 -29.88
N ASP A 579 -14.52 11.73 -30.66
CA ASP A 579 -13.13 12.22 -30.66
C ASP A 579 -12.76 12.82 -29.30
N GLN A 580 -13.61 13.70 -28.75
CA GLN A 580 -13.42 14.24 -27.41
C GLN A 580 -13.46 13.14 -26.32
N PHE A 581 -14.32 12.13 -26.51
CA PHE A 581 -14.41 11.00 -25.60
C PHE A 581 -13.15 10.13 -25.62
N SER A 582 -12.46 10.05 -26.76
CA SER A 582 -11.17 9.35 -26.89
C SER A 582 -10.04 9.98 -26.06
N ASP A 583 -10.19 11.24 -25.65
CA ASP A 583 -9.21 11.96 -24.83
C ASP A 583 -9.47 11.86 -23.31
N ILE A 584 -10.50 11.11 -22.93
CA ILE A 584 -10.78 10.79 -21.52
C ILE A 584 -9.76 9.77 -21.00
N ARG A 585 -9.28 9.98 -19.79
CA ARG A 585 -8.33 9.07 -19.12
C ARG A 585 -8.91 7.66 -18.99
N GLY A 586 -8.13 6.66 -19.35
CA GLY A 586 -8.52 5.25 -19.24
C GLY A 586 -9.48 4.78 -20.36
N VAL A 587 -9.72 5.60 -21.39
CA VAL A 587 -10.50 5.24 -22.58
C VAL A 587 -9.54 4.80 -23.68
N GLY A 588 -9.30 3.49 -23.78
CA GLY A 588 -8.62 2.85 -24.90
C GLY A 588 -9.59 2.60 -26.07
N GLN A 589 -9.04 2.19 -27.24
CA GLN A 589 -9.82 2.02 -28.47
C GLN A 589 -11.02 1.11 -28.30
N ILE A 590 -10.87 -0.04 -27.63
CA ILE A 590 -11.95 -1.02 -27.44
C ILE A 590 -13.07 -0.45 -26.58
N LYS A 591 -12.74 0.27 -25.50
CA LYS A 591 -13.74 0.91 -24.65
C LYS A 591 -14.46 2.04 -25.37
N LEU A 592 -13.73 2.80 -26.21
CA LEU A 592 -14.33 3.81 -27.09
C LEU A 592 -15.36 3.18 -28.03
N ASP A 593 -15.00 2.09 -28.71
CA ASP A 593 -15.85 1.42 -29.69
C ASP A 593 -17.09 0.78 -29.01
N ARG A 594 -16.94 0.19 -27.83
CA ARG A 594 -18.02 -0.50 -27.10
C ARG A 594 -18.97 0.46 -26.39
N TYR A 595 -18.44 1.46 -25.70
CA TYR A 595 -19.18 2.29 -24.75
C TYR A 595 -19.28 3.76 -25.13
N GLY A 596 -18.38 4.28 -25.99
CA GLY A 596 -18.27 5.69 -26.27
C GLY A 596 -19.57 6.33 -26.72
N LYS A 597 -20.29 5.69 -27.65
CA LYS A 597 -21.57 6.22 -28.19
C LYS A 597 -22.63 6.42 -27.09
N VAL A 598 -22.75 5.46 -26.18
CA VAL A 598 -23.79 5.48 -25.12
C VAL A 598 -23.46 6.54 -24.07
N PHE A 599 -22.18 6.66 -23.67
CA PHE A 599 -21.75 7.66 -22.70
C PHE A 599 -21.83 9.08 -23.28
N VAL A 600 -21.40 9.30 -24.51
CA VAL A 600 -21.52 10.61 -25.20
C VAL A 600 -23.00 11.00 -25.32
N ALA A 601 -23.90 10.07 -25.68
CA ALA A 601 -25.32 10.35 -25.77
C ALA A 601 -25.91 10.76 -24.40
N LEU A 602 -25.52 10.10 -23.30
CA LEU A 602 -25.94 10.47 -21.95
C LEU A 602 -25.43 11.88 -21.57
N ILE A 603 -24.15 12.18 -21.83
CA ILE A 603 -23.56 13.48 -21.54
C ILE A 603 -24.31 14.59 -22.27
N ARG A 604 -24.55 14.41 -23.58
CA ARG A 604 -25.36 15.37 -24.38
C ARG A 604 -26.75 15.56 -23.83
N PHE A 605 -27.41 14.47 -23.41
CA PHE A 605 -28.75 14.50 -22.81
C PHE A 605 -28.78 15.31 -21.52
N VAL A 606 -27.85 15.04 -20.57
CA VAL A 606 -27.77 15.76 -19.30
C VAL A 606 -27.44 17.23 -19.48
N LEU A 607 -26.57 17.55 -20.46
CA LEU A 607 -26.22 18.92 -20.83
C LEU A 607 -27.30 19.63 -21.69
N LYS A 608 -28.41 18.98 -21.98
CA LYS A 608 -29.52 19.49 -22.81
C LYS A 608 -29.09 19.99 -24.20
N LEU A 609 -28.08 19.34 -24.78
CA LEU A 609 -27.61 19.67 -26.13
C LEU A 609 -28.50 18.97 -27.17
N PRO A 610 -28.72 19.59 -28.33
CA PRO A 610 -29.49 18.97 -29.43
C PRO A 610 -28.85 17.66 -29.88
N LYS A 611 -29.72 16.73 -30.36
CA LYS A 611 -29.30 15.37 -30.81
C LYS A 611 -28.34 15.41 -31.97
#